data_ebe756a0796c5cbf1bec70c7bb89e7e9
#
_entry.id   ebe756a0796c5cbf1bec70c7bb89e7e9
#
_cell.length_a   1.000
_cell.length_b   1.000
_cell.length_c   1.000
_cell.angle_alpha   90.00
_cell.angle_beta   90.00
_cell.angle_gamma   90.00
#
_symmetry.space_group_name_H-M   'P 1'
#
loop_
_entity.id
_entity.type
_entity.pdbx_description
1 polymer ?
#
loop_
_entity_poly.entity_id
_entity_poly.type
_entity_poly.pdbx_seq_one_letter_code
_entity_poly.pdbx_strand_id
1 'polypeptide(L)'
;MRLRALPKQYAGEKIQLSGTLSRVHLDSQFHAQSSMSFLGIDLGTGSLKVAIVDENGREQAVASVAYAIETPHAGWAETSVQTWWRALCEAAARLPDGLRREVRAIGFSGQMHGVVLIDEAGEAVRPAMLWPDTRALALLDAWPEPQPNPVAPGMAGPLLRWIVLHEPQSASRTRWALQPKDWLRVALGGAVVTDPSDACATALADPAGMWDAALLDRLGIPRAWFAPLAPSYAAGGVLSEKAAQALGLRPGIVLATGAADTPCAALGSGLAHDGDALLTTGTGGQIVVLAECAPAAARGLHRYRAASDHWYRMAAMQNVGIALERVRGWLSYEWADAYRDAFGDAAGASTTAASGLTFLPYLTGERTPWLNPMARGGWLGLALDHTRGTMMRAAFEGVAFSLRAGLDAIRASGATVTALKLAGGGSIDAHWRQLLADALNVELHAVDCPNAAPRGAAILGGLASGHWHARDLAALAPGATRVAGPRGDAALAERYARFLDLYGRVETWFDGTHSR
;
A
#
# COMPACT_ATOMS: atom_id res chain seq x y z
N MET A 1 14.45 -43.40 7.08
CA MET A 1 14.08 -44.20 8.25
C MET A 1 12.61 -44.01 8.55
N ARG A 2 11.88 -45.07 8.53
CA ARG A 2 10.46 -45.39 8.64
C ARG A 2 9.46 -44.31 9.14
N LEU A 3 8.44 -44.03 8.28
CA LEU A 3 7.12 -43.50 8.60
C LEU A 3 6.43 -44.35 9.68
N ARG A 4 5.82 -43.70 10.68
CA ARG A 4 4.81 -44.31 11.55
C ARG A 4 3.45 -43.67 11.29
N ALA A 5 2.49 -44.53 10.95
CA ALA A 5 1.08 -44.23 10.74
C ALA A 5 0.36 -43.92 12.08
N LEU A 6 -0.64 -43.03 12.03
CA LEU A 6 -1.62 -42.81 13.08
C LEU A 6 -2.89 -43.65 12.82
N PRO A 7 -3.60 -44.12 13.88
CA PRO A 7 -4.69 -45.07 13.76
C PRO A 7 -6.05 -44.39 13.42
N LYS A 8 -6.83 -45.14 12.60
CA LYS A 8 -8.26 -44.93 12.37
C LYS A 8 -9.05 -45.40 13.59
N GLN A 9 -9.98 -44.57 14.07
CA GLN A 9 -11.22 -44.99 14.74
C GLN A 9 -12.17 -43.80 14.83
N TYR A 10 -13.28 -43.85 14.07
CA TYR A 10 -14.67 -43.80 14.53
C TYR A 10 -15.56 -43.98 13.28
N ALA A 11 -16.16 -45.17 13.24
CA ALA A 11 -17.23 -45.49 12.30
C ALA A 11 -18.54 -45.53 13.08
N GLY A 12 -19.61 -44.97 12.50
CA GLY A 12 -20.98 -45.46 12.66
C GLY A 12 -21.88 -44.75 13.64
N GLU A 13 -22.78 -43.92 13.11
CA GLU A 13 -24.18 -43.97 13.53
C GLU A 13 -25.06 -43.40 12.41
N LYS A 14 -25.91 -44.28 11.85
CA LYS A 14 -26.99 -43.93 10.92
C LYS A 14 -28.20 -43.47 11.71
N ILE A 15 -28.58 -42.22 11.57
CA ILE A 15 -29.92 -41.76 12.01
C ILE A 15 -30.83 -41.71 10.78
N GLN A 16 -31.84 -42.60 10.76
CA GLN A 16 -32.97 -42.53 9.84
C GLN A 16 -33.94 -41.46 10.34
N LEU A 17 -34.20 -40.47 9.52
CA LEU A 17 -35.36 -39.57 9.68
C LEU A 17 -36.27 -39.74 8.48
N SER A 18 -37.40 -40.42 8.71
CA SER A 18 -38.55 -40.42 7.85
C SER A 18 -39.34 -39.12 8.08
N GLY A 19 -39.54 -38.34 7.05
CA GLY A 19 -40.34 -37.11 7.09
C GLY A 19 -40.74 -36.68 5.69
N THR A 20 -42.02 -36.76 5.45
CA THR A 20 -42.83 -36.46 4.27
C THR A 20 -42.36 -35.22 3.48
N LEU A 21 -42.03 -35.40 2.19
CA LEU A 21 -41.77 -34.35 1.22
C LEU A 21 -43.07 -33.63 0.84
N SER A 22 -43.29 -32.45 1.39
CA SER A 22 -44.20 -31.45 0.82
C SER A 22 -43.50 -30.75 -0.32
N ARG A 23 -43.97 -30.90 -1.55
CA ARG A 23 -43.52 -30.16 -2.73
C ARG A 23 -43.87 -28.68 -2.53
N VAL A 24 -42.89 -27.88 -2.16
CA VAL A 24 -42.95 -26.43 -2.31
C VAL A 24 -42.56 -26.15 -3.77
N HIS A 25 -43.51 -25.68 -4.55
CA HIS A 25 -43.22 -25.07 -5.86
C HIS A 25 -42.44 -23.79 -5.59
N LEU A 26 -41.13 -23.82 -5.80
CA LEU A 26 -40.32 -22.63 -5.95
C LEU A 26 -40.48 -22.13 -7.38
N ASP A 27 -41.39 -21.18 -7.57
CA ASP A 27 -41.39 -20.31 -8.74
C ASP A 27 -40.07 -19.53 -8.77
N SER A 28 -39.04 -20.08 -9.40
CA SER A 28 -37.80 -19.42 -9.70
C SER A 28 -37.94 -18.54 -10.94
N GLN A 29 -38.70 -17.46 -10.85
CA GLN A 29 -38.49 -16.30 -11.70
C GLN A 29 -37.40 -15.42 -11.09
N PHE A 30 -36.18 -15.92 -11.04
CA PHE A 30 -35.03 -15.06 -10.99
C PHE A 30 -34.96 -14.33 -12.33
N HIS A 31 -35.54 -13.15 -12.40
CA HIS A 31 -35.09 -12.16 -13.36
C HIS A 31 -33.61 -11.97 -13.07
N ALA A 32 -32.74 -12.49 -13.96
CA ALA A 32 -31.36 -12.11 -14.02
C ALA A 32 -31.33 -10.61 -14.37
N GLN A 33 -31.45 -9.73 -13.38
CA GLN A 33 -30.99 -8.36 -13.53
C GLN A 33 -29.51 -8.49 -13.89
N SER A 34 -29.17 -8.09 -15.12
CA SER A 34 -27.79 -7.96 -15.58
C SER A 34 -27.09 -7.01 -14.62
N SER A 35 -26.43 -7.56 -13.58
CA SER A 35 -25.70 -6.77 -12.60
C SER A 35 -24.44 -6.26 -13.29
N MET A 36 -24.33 -4.94 -13.45
CA MET A 36 -23.09 -4.33 -13.95
C MET A 36 -21.97 -4.55 -12.96
N SER A 37 -20.79 -4.89 -13.47
CA SER A 37 -19.61 -5.06 -12.65
C SER A 37 -18.39 -4.35 -13.24
N PHE A 38 -17.42 -4.10 -12.38
CA PHE A 38 -16.20 -3.35 -12.68
C PHE A 38 -15.00 -4.17 -12.25
N LEU A 39 -14.01 -4.27 -13.11
CA LEU A 39 -12.78 -5.00 -12.82
C LEU A 39 -11.70 -4.03 -12.37
N GLY A 40 -11.18 -4.21 -11.19
CA GLY A 40 -9.96 -3.54 -10.73
C GLY A 40 -8.76 -4.47 -10.85
N ILE A 41 -7.69 -3.94 -11.40
CA ILE A 41 -6.40 -4.63 -11.54
C ILE A 41 -5.39 -3.87 -10.68
N ASP A 42 -4.73 -4.57 -9.77
CA ASP A 42 -3.67 -4.04 -8.92
C ASP A 42 -2.35 -4.76 -9.21
N LEU A 43 -1.44 -4.03 -9.84
CA LEU A 43 -0.11 -4.51 -10.22
C LEU A 43 0.88 -4.21 -9.10
N GLY A 44 0.92 -5.06 -8.07
CA GLY A 44 1.84 -4.92 -6.94
C GLY A 44 3.28 -5.37 -7.27
N THR A 45 4.17 -5.24 -6.30
CA THR A 45 5.59 -5.57 -6.47
C THR A 45 5.85 -7.08 -6.56
N GLY A 46 5.17 -7.89 -5.75
CA GLY A 46 5.36 -9.35 -5.70
C GLY A 46 4.12 -10.15 -6.09
N SER A 47 3.04 -9.50 -6.50
CA SER A 47 1.82 -10.16 -6.97
C SER A 47 0.96 -9.20 -7.79
N LEU A 48 0.18 -9.76 -8.72
CA LEU A 48 -0.92 -9.05 -9.36
C LEU A 48 -2.23 -9.56 -8.74
N LYS A 49 -3.12 -8.62 -8.39
CA LYS A 49 -4.46 -8.91 -7.90
C LYS A 49 -5.52 -8.35 -8.85
N VAL A 50 -6.62 -9.05 -8.96
CA VAL A 50 -7.80 -8.58 -9.67
C VAL A 50 -9.02 -8.73 -8.77
N ALA A 51 -9.91 -7.74 -8.81
CA ALA A 51 -11.18 -7.79 -8.08
C ALA A 51 -12.33 -7.37 -8.98
N ILE A 52 -13.43 -8.11 -8.95
CA ILE A 52 -14.69 -7.71 -9.55
C ILE A 52 -15.56 -7.08 -8.46
N VAL A 53 -16.06 -5.89 -8.74
CA VAL A 53 -16.89 -5.08 -7.84
C VAL A 53 -18.24 -4.82 -8.53
N ASP A 54 -19.34 -4.93 -7.78
CA ASP A 54 -20.69 -4.66 -8.28
C ASP A 54 -21.01 -3.15 -8.32
N GLU A 55 -22.19 -2.81 -8.81
CA GLU A 55 -22.73 -1.45 -8.89
C GLU A 55 -22.86 -0.73 -7.53
N ASN A 56 -22.81 -1.45 -6.41
CA ASN A 56 -22.81 -0.90 -5.06
C ASN A 56 -21.41 -0.79 -4.46
N GLY A 57 -20.37 -1.02 -5.24
CA GLY A 57 -18.99 -0.99 -4.76
C GLY A 57 -18.59 -2.20 -3.92
N ARG A 58 -19.35 -3.29 -3.92
CA ARG A 58 -19.06 -4.51 -3.13
C ARG A 58 -18.28 -5.51 -3.94
N GLU A 59 -17.24 -6.07 -3.32
CA GLU A 59 -16.41 -7.12 -3.91
C GLU A 59 -17.21 -8.40 -4.12
N GLN A 60 -17.21 -8.92 -5.34
CA GLN A 60 -17.90 -10.14 -5.76
C GLN A 60 -16.94 -11.31 -5.95
N ALA A 61 -15.73 -11.05 -6.43
CA ALA A 61 -14.69 -12.04 -6.64
C ALA A 61 -13.32 -11.40 -6.65
N VAL A 62 -12.33 -12.14 -6.17
CA VAL A 62 -10.91 -11.75 -6.16
C VAL A 62 -10.06 -12.90 -6.59
N ALA A 63 -8.99 -12.61 -7.32
CA ALA A 63 -7.92 -13.55 -7.60
C ALA A 63 -6.56 -12.86 -7.49
N SER A 64 -5.53 -13.63 -7.15
CA SER A 64 -4.16 -13.13 -7.03
C SER A 64 -3.18 -14.14 -7.58
N VAL A 65 -2.14 -13.65 -8.25
CA VAL A 65 -1.02 -14.44 -8.75
C VAL A 65 0.27 -13.80 -8.25
N ALA A 66 1.05 -14.56 -7.50
CA ALA A 66 2.35 -14.14 -7.01
C ALA A 66 3.44 -14.34 -8.06
N TYR A 67 4.47 -13.50 -8.04
CA TYR A 67 5.68 -13.62 -8.85
C TYR A 67 6.89 -13.10 -8.10
N ALA A 68 8.08 -13.51 -8.53
CA ALA A 68 9.33 -13.05 -7.94
C ALA A 68 9.85 -11.80 -8.65
N ILE A 69 10.57 -10.98 -7.91
CA ILE A 69 11.42 -9.92 -8.45
C ILE A 69 12.75 -10.54 -8.88
N GLU A 70 13.29 -10.10 -9.98
CA GLU A 70 14.62 -10.47 -10.47
C GLU A 70 15.65 -9.49 -9.90
N THR A 71 16.77 -10.05 -9.40
CA THR A 71 17.89 -9.27 -8.85
C THR A 71 19.18 -9.63 -9.59
N PRO A 72 19.33 -9.19 -10.87
CA PRO A 72 20.46 -9.61 -11.70
C PRO A 72 21.81 -9.13 -11.16
N HIS A 73 21.83 -8.06 -10.38
CA HIS A 73 22.99 -7.54 -9.67
C HIS A 73 22.60 -7.11 -8.26
N ALA A 74 23.58 -6.98 -7.36
CA ALA A 74 23.34 -6.48 -6.02
C ALA A 74 22.70 -5.07 -6.06
N GLY A 75 21.60 -4.89 -5.37
CA GLY A 75 20.84 -3.64 -5.33
C GLY A 75 19.96 -3.36 -6.56
N TRP A 76 19.91 -4.25 -7.55
CA TRP A 76 18.99 -4.14 -8.68
C TRP A 76 17.69 -4.87 -8.38
N ALA A 77 16.58 -4.31 -8.86
CA ALA A 77 15.26 -4.92 -8.73
C ALA A 77 14.49 -4.73 -10.04
N GLU A 78 14.30 -5.83 -10.76
CA GLU A 78 13.71 -5.84 -12.10
C GLU A 78 12.57 -6.87 -12.21
N THR A 79 11.70 -6.68 -13.20
CA THR A 79 10.69 -7.67 -13.57
C THR A 79 10.43 -7.59 -15.07
N SER A 80 10.39 -8.74 -15.75
CA SER A 80 9.94 -8.79 -17.13
C SER A 80 8.44 -8.44 -17.20
N VAL A 81 8.08 -7.56 -18.13
CA VAL A 81 6.67 -7.20 -18.36
C VAL A 81 5.81 -8.39 -18.78
N GLN A 82 6.41 -9.41 -19.41
CA GLN A 82 5.73 -10.67 -19.74
C GLN A 82 5.32 -11.47 -18.49
N THR A 83 6.04 -11.31 -17.39
CA THR A 83 5.65 -11.89 -16.09
C THR A 83 4.34 -11.28 -15.61
N TRP A 84 4.18 -9.96 -15.71
CA TRP A 84 2.94 -9.26 -15.37
C TRP A 84 1.78 -9.64 -16.28
N TRP A 85 2.03 -9.74 -17.61
CA TRP A 85 1.01 -10.16 -18.55
C TRP A 85 0.50 -11.58 -18.26
N ARG A 86 1.41 -12.54 -18.02
CA ARG A 86 1.03 -13.90 -17.64
C ARG A 86 0.25 -13.93 -16.32
N ALA A 87 0.69 -13.18 -15.32
CA ALA A 87 0.01 -13.09 -14.04
C ALA A 87 -1.41 -12.51 -14.18
N LEU A 88 -1.60 -11.50 -15.05
CA LEU A 88 -2.92 -10.95 -15.34
C LEU A 88 -3.84 -11.97 -16.00
N CYS A 89 -3.37 -12.66 -17.05
CA CYS A 89 -4.16 -13.69 -17.73
C CYS A 89 -4.56 -14.82 -16.78
N GLU A 90 -3.63 -15.26 -15.92
CA GLU A 90 -3.88 -16.31 -14.94
C GLU A 90 -4.86 -15.85 -13.86
N ALA A 91 -4.70 -14.64 -13.32
CA ALA A 91 -5.61 -14.08 -12.33
C ALA A 91 -7.02 -13.90 -12.91
N ALA A 92 -7.15 -13.38 -14.13
CA ALA A 92 -8.43 -13.24 -14.81
C ALA A 92 -9.10 -14.61 -15.04
N ALA A 93 -8.36 -15.64 -15.42
CA ALA A 93 -8.89 -16.99 -15.62
C ALA A 93 -9.43 -17.63 -14.32
N ARG A 94 -8.97 -17.20 -13.15
CA ARG A 94 -9.47 -17.68 -11.85
C ARG A 94 -10.79 -17.01 -11.42
N LEU A 95 -11.18 -15.90 -12.06
CA LEU A 95 -12.46 -15.25 -11.78
C LEU A 95 -13.63 -16.03 -12.42
N PRO A 96 -14.82 -16.04 -11.78
CA PRO A 96 -15.99 -16.71 -12.34
C PRO A 96 -16.39 -16.16 -13.72
N ASP A 97 -16.63 -17.03 -14.70
CA ASP A 97 -16.98 -16.66 -16.08
C ASP A 97 -18.22 -15.76 -16.17
N GLY A 98 -19.24 -16.04 -15.37
CA GLY A 98 -20.47 -15.25 -15.33
C GLY A 98 -20.18 -13.78 -14.97
N LEU A 99 -19.36 -13.55 -13.93
CA LEU A 99 -18.99 -12.21 -13.50
C LEU A 99 -18.11 -11.49 -14.52
N ARG A 100 -17.15 -12.22 -15.16
CA ARG A 100 -16.31 -11.63 -16.20
C ARG A 100 -17.12 -11.07 -17.38
N ARG A 101 -18.19 -11.76 -17.78
CA ARG A 101 -19.06 -11.32 -18.89
C ARG A 101 -19.83 -10.04 -18.57
N GLU A 102 -20.02 -9.74 -17.30
CA GLU A 102 -20.76 -8.54 -16.84
C GLU A 102 -19.87 -7.32 -16.60
N VAL A 103 -18.54 -7.45 -16.76
CA VAL A 103 -17.59 -6.35 -16.63
C VAL A 103 -17.87 -5.27 -17.68
N ARG A 104 -18.02 -4.03 -17.25
CA ARG A 104 -18.30 -2.86 -18.09
C ARG A 104 -17.15 -1.88 -18.21
N ALA A 105 -16.29 -1.84 -17.20
CA ALA A 105 -15.07 -1.04 -17.24
C ALA A 105 -13.95 -1.71 -16.43
N ILE A 106 -12.72 -1.32 -16.74
CA ILE A 106 -11.51 -1.77 -16.07
C ILE A 106 -10.77 -0.56 -15.51
N GLY A 107 -10.40 -0.60 -14.24
CA GLY A 107 -9.51 0.37 -13.65
C GLY A 107 -8.20 -0.25 -13.20
N PHE A 108 -7.19 0.60 -12.99
CA PHE A 108 -5.83 0.18 -12.72
C PHE A 108 -5.29 0.81 -11.45
N SER A 109 -4.62 0.00 -10.68
CA SER A 109 -3.74 0.31 -9.57
C SER A 109 -2.37 -0.28 -9.86
N GLY A 110 -1.30 0.36 -9.44
CA GLY A 110 0.03 -0.23 -9.59
C GLY A 110 1.05 0.33 -8.63
N GLN A 111 2.08 -0.49 -8.37
CA GLN A 111 3.23 -0.11 -7.56
C GLN A 111 3.81 1.23 -8.03
N MET A 112 4.10 2.09 -7.07
CA MET A 112 4.63 3.43 -7.31
C MET A 112 6.12 3.38 -7.70
N HIS A 113 6.60 4.48 -8.26
CA HIS A 113 8.02 4.79 -8.46
C HIS A 113 8.73 4.06 -9.60
N GLY A 114 8.42 2.78 -9.86
CA GLY A 114 9.07 2.01 -10.90
C GLY A 114 8.84 2.56 -12.32
N VAL A 115 9.62 2.09 -13.31
CA VAL A 115 9.51 2.56 -14.70
C VAL A 115 9.67 1.43 -15.71
N VAL A 116 8.86 1.50 -16.77
CA VAL A 116 8.90 0.65 -17.95
C VAL A 116 9.24 1.51 -19.16
N LEU A 117 10.30 1.15 -19.87
CA LEU A 117 10.68 1.81 -21.13
C LEU A 117 10.08 1.03 -22.30
N ILE A 118 9.34 1.70 -23.18
CA ILE A 118 8.79 1.11 -24.41
C ILE A 118 9.26 1.87 -25.65
N ASP A 119 9.37 1.17 -26.75
CA ASP A 119 9.68 1.72 -28.06
C ASP A 119 8.42 2.20 -28.81
N GLU A 120 8.57 2.63 -30.07
CA GLU A 120 7.44 3.09 -30.89
C GLU A 120 6.42 2.01 -31.21
N ALA A 121 6.81 0.73 -31.19
CA ALA A 121 5.90 -0.40 -31.38
C ALA A 121 5.12 -0.76 -30.10
N GLY A 122 5.46 -0.12 -28.95
CA GLY A 122 4.88 -0.42 -27.64
C GLY A 122 5.55 -1.61 -26.94
N GLU A 123 6.65 -2.13 -27.50
CA GLU A 123 7.40 -3.25 -26.92
C GLU A 123 8.38 -2.74 -25.86
N ALA A 124 8.49 -3.52 -24.77
CA ALA A 124 9.42 -3.15 -23.70
C ALA A 124 10.89 -3.22 -24.18
N VAL A 125 11.60 -2.11 -24.00
CA VAL A 125 13.01 -1.98 -24.39
C VAL A 125 13.92 -2.85 -23.53
N ARG A 126 13.54 -3.03 -22.28
CA ARG A 126 14.24 -3.81 -21.25
C ARG A 126 13.26 -4.25 -20.15
N PRO A 127 13.66 -5.14 -19.20
CA PRO A 127 12.85 -5.38 -17.99
C PRO A 127 12.53 -4.09 -17.24
N ALA A 128 11.35 -4.02 -16.64
CA ALA A 128 10.94 -2.91 -15.79
C ALA A 128 11.88 -2.77 -14.59
N MET A 129 12.24 -1.54 -14.22
CA MET A 129 12.97 -1.25 -12.99
C MET A 129 11.96 -0.88 -11.90
N LEU A 130 12.14 -1.43 -10.69
CA LEU A 130 11.16 -1.35 -9.61
C LEU A 130 11.66 -0.45 -8.48
N TRP A 131 10.74 -0.02 -7.61
CA TRP A 131 11.02 0.88 -6.50
C TRP A 131 12.10 0.41 -5.47
N PRO A 132 12.35 -0.91 -5.26
CA PRO A 132 13.43 -1.35 -4.37
C PRO A 132 14.84 -1.23 -5.00
N ASP A 133 14.92 -0.84 -6.27
CA ASP A 133 16.19 -0.72 -6.98
C ASP A 133 17.05 0.43 -6.42
N THR A 134 18.30 0.15 -6.15
CA THR A 134 19.23 1.12 -5.55
C THR A 134 20.37 1.54 -6.50
N ARG A 135 20.35 1.10 -7.78
CA ARG A 135 21.43 1.40 -8.74
C ARG A 135 21.69 2.87 -8.94
N ALA A 136 20.68 3.71 -8.77
CA ALA A 136 20.77 5.16 -8.96
C ALA A 136 21.17 5.94 -7.69
N LEU A 137 21.54 5.25 -6.59
CA LEU A 137 21.85 5.90 -5.29
C LEU A 137 22.90 7.02 -5.42
N ALA A 138 23.95 6.81 -6.19
CA ALA A 138 25.02 7.78 -6.39
C ALA A 138 24.60 9.01 -7.24
N LEU A 139 23.39 9.03 -7.79
CA LEU A 139 22.92 10.11 -8.65
C LEU A 139 21.95 11.08 -7.95
N LEU A 140 21.60 10.84 -6.69
CA LEU A 140 20.59 11.62 -5.97
C LEU A 140 20.97 13.09 -5.76
N ASP A 141 22.26 13.40 -5.63
CA ASP A 141 22.78 14.78 -5.49
C ASP A 141 22.51 15.68 -6.71
N ALA A 142 22.05 15.09 -7.84
CA ALA A 142 21.64 15.86 -9.00
C ALA A 142 20.31 16.61 -8.83
N TRP A 143 19.47 16.20 -7.87
CA TRP A 143 18.22 16.87 -7.57
C TRP A 143 18.47 18.14 -6.75
N PRO A 144 17.90 19.28 -7.16
CA PRO A 144 18.00 20.51 -6.39
C PRO A 144 17.20 20.43 -5.09
N GLU A 145 17.69 21.04 -4.04
CA GLU A 145 16.92 21.19 -2.78
C GLU A 145 16.31 22.60 -2.70
N PRO A 146 15.12 22.76 -2.12
CA PRO A 146 14.25 21.72 -1.56
C PRO A 146 13.41 21.00 -2.63
N GLN A 147 13.12 19.72 -2.40
CA GLN A 147 12.19 18.94 -3.23
C GLN A 147 10.79 18.87 -2.58
N PRO A 148 9.71 18.73 -3.39
CA PRO A 148 8.35 18.51 -2.86
C PRO A 148 8.22 17.26 -2.00
N ASN A 149 8.99 16.22 -2.33
CA ASN A 149 9.04 14.93 -1.65
C ASN A 149 10.49 14.46 -1.50
N PRO A 150 10.83 13.66 -0.48
CA PRO A 150 12.13 12.99 -0.42
C PRO A 150 12.41 12.18 -1.69
N VAL A 151 13.58 12.34 -2.30
CA VAL A 151 14.00 11.58 -3.48
C VAL A 151 14.66 10.27 -3.05
N ALA A 152 14.24 9.16 -3.66
CA ALA A 152 14.80 7.83 -3.40
C ALA A 152 15.34 7.19 -4.69
N PRO A 153 16.39 6.32 -4.62
CA PRO A 153 17.06 5.79 -5.79
C PRO A 153 16.17 4.97 -6.73
N GLY A 154 15.14 4.30 -6.19
CA GLY A 154 14.19 3.50 -6.96
C GLY A 154 13.02 4.29 -7.56
N MET A 155 13.02 5.61 -7.46
CA MET A 155 12.05 6.44 -8.18
C MET A 155 12.38 6.54 -9.66
N ALA A 156 11.37 6.71 -10.51
CA ALA A 156 11.53 6.75 -11.96
C ALA A 156 12.56 7.81 -12.41
N GLY A 157 12.59 8.99 -11.79
CA GLY A 157 13.55 10.04 -12.12
C GLY A 157 15.01 9.59 -12.00
N PRO A 158 15.49 9.15 -10.81
CA PRO A 158 16.83 8.61 -10.65
C PRO A 158 17.13 7.41 -11.57
N LEU A 159 16.18 6.49 -11.74
CA LEU A 159 16.35 5.35 -12.64
C LEU A 159 16.49 5.78 -14.11
N LEU A 160 15.69 6.73 -14.58
CA LEU A 160 15.77 7.27 -15.94
C LEU A 160 17.08 8.02 -16.17
N ARG A 161 17.55 8.82 -15.20
CA ARG A 161 18.86 9.45 -15.29
C ARG A 161 19.97 8.39 -15.39
N TRP A 162 19.86 7.31 -14.62
CA TRP A 162 20.81 6.21 -14.70
C TRP A 162 20.81 5.58 -16.11
N ILE A 163 19.64 5.34 -16.71
CA ILE A 163 19.51 4.83 -18.10
C ILE A 163 20.20 5.75 -19.10
N VAL A 164 19.95 7.05 -19.02
CA VAL A 164 20.60 8.02 -19.93
C VAL A 164 22.12 7.95 -19.86
N LEU A 165 22.67 7.75 -18.65
CA LEU A 165 24.12 7.75 -18.44
C LEU A 165 24.79 6.40 -18.74
N HIS A 166 24.11 5.28 -18.51
CA HIS A 166 24.75 3.95 -18.52
C HIS A 166 24.20 3.00 -19.58
N GLU A 167 23.00 3.26 -20.14
CA GLU A 167 22.40 2.42 -21.18
C GLU A 167 22.00 3.23 -22.42
N PRO A 168 22.94 3.81 -23.17
CA PRO A 168 22.63 4.66 -24.31
C PRO A 168 21.84 3.93 -25.42
N GLN A 169 22.00 2.61 -25.54
CA GLN A 169 21.22 1.80 -26.49
C GLN A 169 19.76 1.69 -26.06
N SER A 170 19.48 1.47 -24.77
CA SER A 170 18.12 1.49 -24.23
C SER A 170 17.51 2.88 -24.35
N ALA A 171 18.28 3.92 -24.02
CA ALA A 171 17.85 5.32 -24.14
C ALA A 171 17.45 5.69 -25.58
N SER A 172 18.25 5.30 -26.59
CA SER A 172 17.99 5.63 -28.00
C SER A 172 16.75 4.92 -28.57
N ARG A 173 16.36 3.78 -28.03
CA ARG A 173 15.17 3.03 -28.43
C ARG A 173 13.91 3.47 -27.71
N THR A 174 14.06 4.18 -26.57
CA THR A 174 12.91 4.57 -25.73
C THR A 174 12.08 5.63 -26.42
N ARG A 175 10.79 5.31 -26.62
CA ARG A 175 9.76 6.28 -27.04
C ARG A 175 9.00 6.82 -25.85
N TRP A 176 8.67 5.95 -24.88
CA TRP A 176 7.92 6.33 -23.68
C TRP A 176 8.52 5.69 -22.42
N ALA A 177 8.56 6.45 -21.34
CA ALA A 177 8.85 6.00 -19.99
C ALA A 177 7.54 5.98 -19.20
N LEU A 178 7.00 4.79 -18.95
CA LEU A 178 5.68 4.59 -18.36
C LEU A 178 5.80 4.06 -16.94
N GLN A 179 4.78 4.34 -16.12
CA GLN A 179 4.62 3.64 -14.85
C GLN A 179 4.12 2.20 -15.10
N PRO A 180 4.34 1.25 -14.17
CA PRO A 180 3.95 -0.15 -14.37
C PRO A 180 2.49 -0.35 -14.78
N LYS A 181 1.53 0.35 -14.13
CA LYS A 181 0.11 0.28 -14.49
C LYS A 181 -0.20 0.84 -15.88
N ASP A 182 0.54 1.89 -16.29
CA ASP A 182 0.34 2.53 -17.59
C ASP A 182 0.79 1.61 -18.72
N TRP A 183 1.93 0.94 -18.54
CA TRP A 183 2.36 -0.11 -19.45
C TRP A 183 1.26 -1.19 -19.60
N LEU A 184 0.69 -1.64 -18.46
CA LEU A 184 -0.34 -2.68 -18.48
C LEU A 184 -1.60 -2.23 -19.23
N ARG A 185 -2.03 -0.96 -19.02
CA ARG A 185 -3.13 -0.37 -19.79
C ARG A 185 -2.84 -0.34 -21.29
N VAL A 186 -1.63 0.08 -21.69
CA VAL A 186 -1.20 0.11 -23.10
C VAL A 186 -1.20 -1.32 -23.69
N ALA A 187 -0.69 -2.31 -22.96
CA ALA A 187 -0.72 -3.72 -23.38
C ALA A 187 -2.14 -4.26 -23.57
N LEU A 188 -3.13 -3.68 -22.89
CA LEU A 188 -4.55 -4.00 -23.06
C LEU A 188 -5.22 -3.25 -24.24
N GLY A 189 -4.51 -2.34 -24.91
CA GLY A 189 -5.03 -1.55 -26.03
C GLY A 189 -5.41 -0.12 -25.65
N GLY A 190 -5.11 0.30 -24.43
CA GLY A 190 -5.35 1.67 -23.97
C GLY A 190 -4.36 2.69 -24.53
N ALA A 191 -4.69 3.97 -24.35
CA ALA A 191 -3.88 5.10 -24.78
C ALA A 191 -2.60 5.24 -23.94
N VAL A 192 -1.58 5.89 -24.49
CA VAL A 192 -0.37 6.30 -23.76
C VAL A 192 -0.68 7.59 -23.01
N VAL A 193 -1.07 7.45 -21.76
CA VAL A 193 -1.31 8.55 -20.79
C VAL A 193 -0.75 8.12 -19.43
N THR A 194 -0.64 9.02 -18.48
CA THR A 194 -0.40 8.69 -17.07
C THR A 194 -1.21 9.60 -16.18
N ASP A 195 -1.25 9.35 -14.88
CA ASP A 195 -2.03 10.16 -13.95
C ASP A 195 -1.15 10.98 -12.99
N PRO A 196 -1.69 12.06 -12.40
CA PRO A 196 -0.93 12.90 -11.49
C PRO A 196 -0.42 12.20 -10.23
N SER A 197 -1.08 11.13 -9.75
CA SER A 197 -0.64 10.42 -8.54
C SER A 197 0.69 9.71 -8.77
N ASP A 198 0.86 9.06 -9.92
CA ASP A 198 2.12 8.46 -10.31
C ASP A 198 3.15 9.50 -10.73
N ALA A 199 2.77 10.55 -11.47
CA ALA A 199 3.71 11.61 -11.84
C ALA A 199 4.39 12.24 -10.62
N CYS A 200 3.63 12.56 -9.57
CA CYS A 200 4.14 13.07 -8.29
C CYS A 200 5.14 12.12 -7.62
N ALA A 201 5.01 10.82 -7.86
CA ALA A 201 5.84 9.79 -7.26
C ALA A 201 7.15 9.51 -8.02
N THR A 202 7.40 10.18 -9.14
CA THR A 202 8.58 9.96 -9.98
C THR A 202 9.82 10.72 -9.56
N ALA A 203 9.70 11.72 -8.67
CA ALA A 203 10.70 12.77 -8.41
C ALA A 203 10.99 13.67 -9.62
N LEU A 204 10.04 13.79 -10.56
CA LEU A 204 10.15 14.62 -11.77
C LEU A 204 8.95 15.57 -11.95
N ALA A 205 8.04 15.62 -10.97
CA ALA A 205 6.90 16.53 -10.99
C ALA A 205 7.21 17.82 -10.22
N ASP A 206 6.65 18.92 -10.72
CA ASP A 206 6.66 20.21 -10.06
C ASP A 206 5.74 20.22 -8.81
N PRO A 207 5.72 21.32 -8.02
CA PRO A 207 4.83 21.43 -6.86
C PRO A 207 3.34 21.32 -7.15
N ALA A 208 2.90 21.53 -8.40
CA ALA A 208 1.50 21.39 -8.82
C ALA A 208 1.16 19.94 -9.28
N GLY A 209 2.16 19.07 -9.36
CA GLY A 209 1.99 17.67 -9.80
C GLY A 209 2.06 17.49 -11.31
N MET A 210 2.61 18.47 -12.04
CA MET A 210 2.84 18.40 -13.48
C MET A 210 4.29 18.05 -13.77
N TRP A 211 4.61 17.58 -14.97
CA TRP A 211 6.00 17.33 -15.37
C TRP A 211 6.85 18.60 -15.28
N ASP A 212 7.93 18.56 -14.50
CA ASP A 212 8.87 19.67 -14.35
C ASP A 212 9.86 19.69 -15.54
N ALA A 213 9.54 20.47 -16.56
CA ALA A 213 10.35 20.58 -17.75
C ALA A 213 11.78 21.11 -17.47
N ALA A 214 11.93 22.03 -16.50
CA ALA A 214 13.23 22.58 -16.16
C ALA A 214 14.11 21.54 -15.44
N LEU A 215 13.51 20.75 -14.56
CA LEU A 215 14.19 19.65 -13.89
C LEU A 215 14.61 18.55 -14.89
N LEU A 216 13.72 18.20 -15.83
CA LEU A 216 14.02 17.21 -16.87
C LEU A 216 15.23 17.62 -17.70
N ASP A 217 15.29 18.89 -18.15
CA ASP A 217 16.43 19.42 -18.89
C ASP A 217 17.72 19.39 -18.06
N ARG A 218 17.66 19.84 -16.81
CA ARG A 218 18.79 19.81 -15.88
C ARG A 218 19.34 18.39 -15.69
N LEU A 219 18.46 17.41 -15.61
CA LEU A 219 18.83 16.01 -15.44
C LEU A 219 19.25 15.33 -16.76
N GLY A 220 19.08 16.00 -17.91
CA GLY A 220 19.34 15.44 -19.22
C GLY A 220 18.39 14.31 -19.61
N ILE A 221 17.18 14.28 -19.04
CA ILE A 221 16.16 13.26 -19.33
C ILE A 221 15.25 13.81 -20.45
N PRO A 222 15.08 13.08 -21.58
CA PRO A 222 14.32 13.58 -22.71
C PRO A 222 12.84 13.82 -22.35
N ARG A 223 12.36 15.05 -22.51
CA ARG A 223 10.94 15.41 -22.26
C ARG A 223 9.96 14.57 -23.10
N ALA A 224 10.37 14.16 -24.28
CA ALA A 224 9.56 13.37 -25.20
C ALA A 224 9.23 11.95 -24.69
N TRP A 225 9.88 11.49 -23.62
CA TRP A 225 9.60 10.20 -23.02
C TRP A 225 8.34 10.19 -22.14
N PHE A 226 7.83 11.37 -21.76
CA PHE A 226 6.76 11.47 -20.78
C PHE A 226 5.40 11.56 -21.44
N ALA A 227 4.51 10.66 -21.00
CA ALA A 227 3.14 10.63 -21.45
C ALA A 227 2.36 11.88 -20.95
N PRO A 228 1.33 12.35 -21.67
CA PRO A 228 0.44 13.38 -21.17
C PRO A 228 -0.28 12.93 -19.90
N LEU A 229 -0.55 13.88 -19.00
CA LEU A 229 -1.28 13.65 -17.76
C LEU A 229 -2.79 13.70 -18.02
N ALA A 230 -3.51 12.76 -17.44
CA ALA A 230 -4.97 12.72 -17.42
C ALA A 230 -5.47 12.38 -16.00
N PRO A 231 -6.66 12.83 -15.59
CA PRO A 231 -7.22 12.41 -14.30
C PRO A 231 -7.26 10.89 -14.15
N SER A 232 -6.99 10.37 -12.96
CA SER A 232 -6.95 8.93 -12.69
C SER A 232 -8.25 8.22 -13.08
N TYR A 233 -9.37 8.93 -12.95
CA TYR A 233 -10.73 8.47 -13.27
C TYR A 233 -11.17 8.77 -14.71
N ALA A 234 -10.31 9.37 -15.54
CA ALA A 234 -10.63 9.60 -16.95
C ALA A 234 -10.54 8.31 -17.77
N ALA A 235 -11.25 8.26 -18.89
CA ALA A 235 -11.12 7.17 -19.86
C ALA A 235 -9.73 7.23 -20.51
N GLY A 236 -8.94 6.17 -20.36
CA GLY A 236 -7.61 5.98 -20.93
C GLY A 236 -7.59 5.01 -22.11
N GLY A 237 -8.73 4.84 -22.81
CA GLY A 237 -8.88 3.97 -23.97
C GLY A 237 -9.91 2.86 -23.78
N VAL A 238 -9.85 1.86 -24.65
CA VAL A 238 -10.75 0.70 -24.62
C VAL A 238 -9.98 -0.61 -24.78
N LEU A 239 -10.54 -1.68 -24.22
CA LEU A 239 -9.98 -3.02 -24.29
C LEU A 239 -9.97 -3.54 -25.72
N SER A 240 -8.78 -3.90 -26.23
CA SER A 240 -8.60 -4.47 -27.57
C SER A 240 -9.19 -5.88 -27.68
N GLU A 241 -9.53 -6.31 -28.91
CA GLU A 241 -10.02 -7.66 -29.17
C GLU A 241 -9.04 -8.74 -28.69
N LYS A 242 -7.74 -8.56 -28.97
CA LYS A 242 -6.67 -9.50 -28.56
C LYS A 242 -6.60 -9.64 -27.03
N ALA A 243 -6.63 -8.52 -26.30
CA ALA A 243 -6.59 -8.55 -24.86
C ALA A 243 -7.90 -9.08 -24.25
N ALA A 244 -9.04 -8.73 -24.82
CA ALA A 244 -10.34 -9.24 -24.41
C ALA A 244 -10.40 -10.78 -24.51
N GLN A 245 -9.93 -11.34 -25.61
CA GLN A 245 -9.83 -12.79 -25.80
C GLN A 245 -8.91 -13.43 -24.75
N ALA A 246 -7.74 -12.85 -24.48
CA ALA A 246 -6.79 -13.36 -23.49
C ALA A 246 -7.36 -13.37 -22.06
N LEU A 247 -8.21 -12.39 -21.71
CA LEU A 247 -8.79 -12.25 -20.38
C LEU A 247 -10.18 -12.88 -20.24
N GLY A 248 -10.79 -13.34 -21.34
CA GLY A 248 -12.17 -13.85 -21.35
C GLY A 248 -13.19 -12.74 -21.06
N LEU A 249 -12.93 -11.52 -21.52
CA LEU A 249 -13.77 -10.34 -21.39
C LEU A 249 -14.37 -9.94 -22.74
N ARG A 250 -15.29 -8.97 -22.75
CA ARG A 250 -15.80 -8.38 -23.99
C ARG A 250 -14.82 -7.32 -24.52
N PRO A 251 -14.60 -7.20 -25.82
CA PRO A 251 -13.83 -6.10 -26.38
C PRO A 251 -14.56 -4.76 -26.23
N GLY A 252 -13.84 -3.64 -26.33
CA GLY A 252 -14.41 -2.32 -26.27
C GLY A 252 -14.79 -1.82 -24.86
N ILE A 253 -14.50 -2.59 -23.80
CA ILE A 253 -14.68 -2.17 -22.41
C ILE A 253 -13.78 -0.95 -22.14
N VAL A 254 -14.33 0.07 -21.45
CA VAL A 254 -13.58 1.26 -21.07
C VAL A 254 -12.45 0.92 -20.12
N LEU A 255 -11.28 1.47 -20.40
CA LEU A 255 -10.09 1.40 -19.54
C LEU A 255 -9.91 2.77 -18.87
N ALA A 256 -9.87 2.82 -17.53
CA ALA A 256 -9.54 4.05 -16.82
C ALA A 256 -8.05 4.40 -17.00
N THR A 257 -7.67 5.65 -16.78
CA THR A 257 -6.26 6.05 -16.65
C THR A 257 -5.60 5.27 -15.51
N GLY A 258 -6.30 5.13 -14.38
CA GLY A 258 -5.80 4.45 -13.19
C GLY A 258 -4.97 5.35 -12.29
N ALA A 259 -4.58 4.86 -11.12
CA ALA A 259 -3.76 5.57 -10.15
C ALA A 259 -2.71 4.65 -9.52
N ALA A 260 -1.75 5.23 -8.81
CA ALA A 260 -0.80 4.51 -7.98
C ALA A 260 -1.50 3.66 -6.89
N ASP A 261 -0.82 2.67 -6.32
CA ASP A 261 -1.38 1.71 -5.36
C ASP A 261 -1.92 2.37 -4.08
N THR A 262 -1.16 3.27 -3.50
CA THR A 262 -1.54 3.97 -2.26
C THR A 262 -2.82 4.82 -2.41
N PRO A 263 -2.96 5.72 -3.43
CA PRO A 263 -4.21 6.43 -3.65
C PRO A 263 -5.38 5.52 -4.07
N CYS A 264 -5.14 4.43 -4.79
CA CYS A 264 -6.17 3.42 -5.05
C CYS A 264 -6.63 2.74 -3.75
N ALA A 265 -5.71 2.35 -2.87
CA ALA A 265 -6.04 1.76 -1.58
C ALA A 265 -6.81 2.74 -0.69
N ALA A 266 -6.46 4.02 -0.68
CA ALA A 266 -7.18 5.07 0.03
C ALA A 266 -8.63 5.20 -0.49
N LEU A 267 -8.81 5.31 -1.81
CA LEU A 267 -10.12 5.36 -2.45
C LEU A 267 -10.93 4.09 -2.16
N GLY A 268 -10.32 2.92 -2.31
CA GLY A 268 -10.95 1.62 -2.02
C GLY A 268 -11.33 1.45 -0.55
N SER A 269 -10.62 2.07 0.37
CA SER A 269 -10.96 2.14 1.81
C SER A 269 -12.00 3.21 2.12
N GLY A 270 -12.50 3.91 1.10
CA GLY A 270 -13.57 4.90 1.23
C GLY A 270 -13.12 6.26 1.75
N LEU A 271 -11.88 6.68 1.47
CA LEU A 271 -11.47 8.06 1.67
C LEU A 271 -12.01 8.90 0.49
N ALA A 272 -12.84 9.89 0.80
CA ALA A 272 -13.55 10.68 -0.19
C ALA A 272 -13.51 12.20 0.08
N HIS A 273 -13.26 12.61 1.32
CA HIS A 273 -13.34 13.99 1.76
C HIS A 273 -12.02 14.50 2.36
N ASP A 274 -11.85 15.82 2.37
CA ASP A 274 -10.75 16.48 3.08
C ASP A 274 -10.70 16.03 4.54
N GLY A 275 -9.51 15.74 5.04
CA GLY A 275 -9.30 15.23 6.39
C GLY A 275 -9.58 13.73 6.60
N ASP A 276 -10.19 13.03 5.63
CA ASP A 276 -10.30 11.57 5.71
C ASP A 276 -8.92 10.93 5.85
N ALA A 277 -8.79 10.02 6.81
CA ALA A 277 -7.49 9.46 7.15
C ALA A 277 -7.51 7.93 7.28
N LEU A 278 -6.42 7.30 6.82
CA LEU A 278 -6.22 5.87 6.81
C LEU A 278 -4.88 5.51 7.47
N LEU A 279 -4.90 4.60 8.43
CA LEU A 279 -3.73 3.90 8.92
C LEU A 279 -3.70 2.49 8.33
N THR A 280 -2.65 2.18 7.59
CA THR A 280 -2.39 0.82 7.12
C THR A 280 -1.23 0.22 7.92
N THR A 281 -1.43 -0.97 8.50
CA THR A 281 -0.41 -1.71 9.24
C THR A 281 -0.12 -3.03 8.55
N GLY A 282 1.14 -3.24 8.22
CA GLY A 282 1.68 -4.45 7.61
C GLY A 282 3.13 -4.62 8.08
N THR A 283 4.04 -4.99 7.18
CA THR A 283 5.50 -5.01 7.45
C THR A 283 5.98 -3.65 7.94
N GLY A 284 5.62 -2.59 7.22
CA GLY A 284 5.69 -1.19 7.66
C GLY A 284 4.31 -0.64 7.99
N GLY A 285 4.21 0.66 8.21
CA GLY A 285 2.96 1.39 8.43
C GLY A 285 2.90 2.66 7.61
N GLN A 286 1.69 3.03 7.19
CA GLN A 286 1.45 4.28 6.48
C GLN A 286 0.24 4.98 7.08
N ILE A 287 0.37 6.29 7.26
CA ILE A 287 -0.75 7.16 7.58
C ILE A 287 -0.96 8.08 6.39
N VAL A 288 -2.10 7.98 5.76
CA VAL A 288 -2.54 8.80 4.62
C VAL A 288 -3.66 9.70 5.10
N VAL A 289 -3.56 11.00 4.80
CA VAL A 289 -4.61 11.99 5.11
C VAL A 289 -4.92 12.79 3.85
N LEU A 290 -6.16 12.74 3.38
CA LEU A 290 -6.60 13.53 2.23
C LEU A 290 -6.54 15.03 2.54
N ALA A 291 -6.32 15.82 1.48
CA ALA A 291 -6.29 17.26 1.52
C ALA A 291 -6.92 17.83 0.23
N GLU A 292 -7.79 18.81 0.35
CA GLU A 292 -8.41 19.48 -0.80
C GLU A 292 -7.36 20.18 -1.69
N CYS A 293 -6.37 20.80 -1.05
CA CYS A 293 -5.30 21.53 -1.72
C CYS A 293 -3.93 20.85 -1.51
N ALA A 294 -2.97 21.19 -2.36
CA ALA A 294 -1.59 20.72 -2.22
C ALA A 294 -1.03 21.08 -0.84
N PRO A 295 -0.69 20.09 0.01
CA PRO A 295 -0.09 20.38 1.31
C PRO A 295 1.27 21.07 1.15
N ALA A 296 1.67 21.89 2.11
CA ALA A 296 3.04 22.38 2.17
C ALA A 296 4.03 21.20 2.27
N ALA A 297 5.19 21.33 1.64
CA ALA A 297 6.27 20.36 1.81
C ALA A 297 6.73 20.38 3.28
N ALA A 298 6.92 19.22 3.87
CA ALA A 298 7.38 19.06 5.23
C ALA A 298 8.40 17.92 5.32
N ARG A 299 9.47 18.12 6.07
CA ARG A 299 10.55 17.13 6.21
C ARG A 299 9.97 15.79 6.69
N GLY A 300 10.35 14.71 6.01
CA GLY A 300 9.94 13.36 6.39
C GLY A 300 8.53 12.98 5.98
N LEU A 301 7.74 13.88 5.42
CA LEU A 301 6.41 13.59 4.87
C LEU A 301 6.45 13.55 3.36
N HIS A 302 5.55 12.74 2.80
CA HIS A 302 5.27 12.75 1.38
C HIS A 302 3.95 13.48 1.11
N ARG A 303 3.86 14.13 -0.05
CA ARG A 303 2.65 14.73 -0.58
C ARG A 303 2.47 14.33 -2.04
N TYR A 304 1.35 13.77 -2.36
CA TYR A 304 1.03 13.30 -3.70
C TYR A 304 -0.41 13.63 -4.07
N ARG A 305 -0.71 13.58 -5.36
CA ARG A 305 -2.10 13.62 -5.85
C ARG A 305 -2.80 12.32 -5.45
N ALA A 306 -4.06 12.44 -5.05
CA ALA A 306 -4.93 11.30 -4.81
C ALA A 306 -5.49 10.73 -6.13
N ALA A 307 -6.20 9.61 -6.05
CA ALA A 307 -6.94 9.04 -7.18
C ALA A 307 -8.20 9.87 -7.57
N SER A 308 -8.57 10.83 -6.74
CA SER A 308 -9.57 11.89 -6.98
C SER A 308 -8.88 13.22 -7.24
N ASP A 309 -9.66 14.32 -7.23
CA ASP A 309 -9.10 15.67 -7.39
C ASP A 309 -8.32 16.17 -6.16
N HIS A 310 -8.32 15.41 -5.07
CA HIS A 310 -7.62 15.74 -3.84
C HIS A 310 -6.10 15.50 -3.96
N TRP A 311 -5.42 15.98 -2.94
CA TRP A 311 -4.07 15.61 -2.57
C TRP A 311 -4.10 14.69 -1.35
N TYR A 312 -2.96 14.16 -0.96
CA TYR A 312 -2.79 13.54 0.36
C TYR A 312 -1.40 13.81 0.94
N ARG A 313 -1.35 13.84 2.27
CA ARG A 313 -0.12 13.75 3.05
C ARG A 313 0.08 12.30 3.44
N MET A 314 1.33 11.85 3.46
CA MET A 314 1.66 10.50 3.90
C MET A 314 2.86 10.51 4.82
N ALA A 315 2.70 9.86 5.98
CA ALA A 315 3.79 9.40 6.83
C ALA A 315 4.03 7.92 6.55
N ALA A 316 5.27 7.54 6.28
CA ALA A 316 5.65 6.17 5.94
C ALA A 316 6.70 5.67 6.94
N MET A 317 6.32 4.75 7.83
CA MET A 317 7.18 4.12 8.83
C MET A 317 7.59 2.71 8.36
N GLN A 318 8.89 2.40 8.46
CA GLN A 318 9.41 1.12 7.98
C GLN A 318 9.23 -0.01 8.98
N ASN A 319 9.29 0.31 10.27
CA ASN A 319 9.44 -0.68 11.32
C ASN A 319 8.15 -0.83 12.16
N VAL A 320 7.12 -1.46 11.56
CA VAL A 320 5.87 -1.79 12.26
C VAL A 320 5.78 -3.30 12.49
N GLY A 321 5.16 -4.04 11.60
CA GLY A 321 5.02 -5.49 11.74
C GLY A 321 6.36 -6.22 11.70
N ILE A 322 7.32 -5.74 10.89
CA ILE A 322 8.66 -6.36 10.83
C ILE A 322 9.40 -6.26 12.17
N ALA A 323 9.27 -5.15 12.88
CA ALA A 323 9.89 -4.98 14.18
C ALA A 323 9.23 -5.90 15.23
N LEU A 324 7.88 -5.93 15.27
CA LEU A 324 7.16 -6.82 16.19
C LEU A 324 7.45 -8.29 15.92
N GLU A 325 7.47 -8.70 14.65
CA GLU A 325 7.79 -10.09 14.27
C GLU A 325 9.23 -10.48 14.67
N ARG A 326 10.18 -9.57 14.48
CA ARG A 326 11.57 -9.81 14.89
C ARG A 326 11.69 -9.92 16.41
N VAL A 327 11.05 -9.03 17.16
CA VAL A 327 11.03 -9.06 18.63
C VAL A 327 10.35 -10.32 19.13
N ARG A 328 9.20 -10.70 18.55
CA ARG A 328 8.51 -11.97 18.86
C ARG A 328 9.46 -13.17 18.73
N GLY A 329 10.21 -13.21 17.61
CA GLY A 329 11.20 -14.28 17.38
C GLY A 329 12.33 -14.28 18.39
N TRP A 330 12.90 -13.12 18.74
CA TRP A 330 13.97 -13.03 19.75
C TRP A 330 13.51 -13.47 21.14
N LEU A 331 12.25 -13.19 21.49
CA LEU A 331 11.67 -13.56 22.77
C LEU A 331 11.03 -14.95 22.75
N SER A 332 11.10 -15.68 21.63
CA SER A 332 10.55 -17.04 21.44
C SER A 332 9.07 -17.12 21.80
N TYR A 333 8.28 -16.19 21.29
CA TYR A 333 6.83 -16.18 21.46
C TYR A 333 6.10 -16.73 20.23
N GLU A 334 4.95 -17.41 20.47
CA GLU A 334 3.85 -17.45 19.52
C GLU A 334 2.99 -16.19 19.69
N TRP A 335 2.28 -15.75 18.64
CA TRP A 335 1.52 -14.49 18.70
C TRP A 335 0.48 -14.44 19.82
N ALA A 336 -0.25 -15.53 20.05
CA ALA A 336 -1.26 -15.60 21.12
C ALA A 336 -0.63 -15.36 22.51
N ASP A 337 0.54 -15.96 22.75
CA ASP A 337 1.27 -15.78 24.01
C ASP A 337 1.89 -14.40 24.13
N ALA A 338 2.38 -13.82 23.01
CA ALA A 338 2.92 -12.47 22.97
C ALA A 338 1.84 -11.43 23.38
N TYR A 339 0.63 -11.54 22.83
CA TYR A 339 -0.48 -10.67 23.22
C TYR A 339 -0.90 -10.91 24.66
N ARG A 340 -1.09 -12.16 25.09
CA ARG A 340 -1.47 -12.47 26.47
C ARG A 340 -0.47 -11.91 27.48
N ASP A 341 0.85 -12.14 27.27
CA ASP A 341 1.88 -11.74 28.24
C ASP A 341 2.13 -10.21 28.20
N ALA A 342 1.93 -9.57 27.06
CA ALA A 342 2.07 -8.11 26.92
C ALA A 342 0.86 -7.32 27.45
N PHE A 343 -0.35 -7.89 27.40
CA PHE A 343 -1.60 -7.16 27.69
C PHE A 343 -2.50 -7.82 28.76
N GLY A 344 -2.21 -9.04 29.22
CA GLY A 344 -3.01 -9.74 30.21
C GLY A 344 -2.93 -9.15 31.63
N ASP A 345 -3.78 -9.63 32.54
CA ASP A 345 -3.91 -9.12 33.91
C ASP A 345 -2.59 -9.18 34.72
N ALA A 346 -1.71 -10.14 34.43
CA ALA A 346 -0.36 -10.17 34.96
C ALA A 346 0.49 -8.96 34.51
N ALA A 347 0.12 -8.30 33.41
CA ALA A 347 0.74 -7.06 32.94
C ALA A 347 0.28 -5.82 33.74
N GLY A 348 -0.79 -5.90 34.52
CA GLY A 348 -1.24 -4.79 35.39
C GLY A 348 -0.21 -4.43 36.46
N ALA A 349 0.46 -5.44 37.04
CA ALA A 349 1.63 -5.22 37.91
C ALA A 349 2.89 -4.83 37.09
N SER A 350 2.97 -5.26 35.82
CA SER A 350 4.09 -5.01 34.89
C SER A 350 4.02 -3.64 34.21
N THR A 351 2.85 -2.97 34.10
CA THR A 351 2.75 -1.63 33.52
C THR A 351 3.43 -0.57 34.38
N THR A 352 3.43 -0.75 35.70
CA THR A 352 4.21 0.10 36.63
C THR A 352 5.70 -0.24 36.59
N ALA A 353 6.07 -1.51 36.42
CA ALA A 353 7.46 -1.96 36.24
C ALA A 353 8.04 -1.53 34.85
N ALA A 354 7.21 -1.53 33.80
CA ALA A 354 7.60 -1.04 32.47
C ALA A 354 7.85 0.48 32.40
N SER A 355 7.61 1.24 33.47
CA SER A 355 7.72 2.70 33.47
C SER A 355 9.09 3.27 33.06
N GLY A 356 10.14 2.46 33.09
CA GLY A 356 11.50 2.82 32.68
C GLY A 356 11.97 2.22 31.35
N LEU A 357 11.31 1.18 30.86
CA LEU A 357 11.74 0.45 29.67
C LEU A 357 11.18 1.08 28.40
N THR A 358 12.07 1.44 27.49
CA THR A 358 11.70 2.01 26.18
C THR A 358 12.31 1.16 25.07
N PHE A 359 11.53 0.89 24.02
CA PHE A 359 11.99 0.21 22.81
C PHE A 359 11.95 1.16 21.61
N LEU A 360 13.09 1.29 20.92
CA LEU A 360 13.18 1.96 19.62
C LEU A 360 13.03 0.91 18.53
N PRO A 361 12.01 0.99 17.65
CA PRO A 361 11.71 -0.08 16.69
C PRO A 361 12.58 -0.05 15.42
N TYR A 362 13.51 0.87 15.24
CA TYR A 362 14.18 1.27 14.00
C TYR A 362 15.22 0.25 13.49
N LEU A 363 14.84 -1.03 13.39
CA LEU A 363 15.77 -2.14 13.09
C LEU A 363 16.38 -2.06 11.68
N THR A 364 15.76 -1.33 10.75
CA THR A 364 16.19 -1.22 9.35
C THR A 364 16.42 0.23 8.90
N GLY A 365 16.73 1.13 9.83
CA GLY A 365 16.63 2.57 9.60
C GLY A 365 15.19 3.04 9.68
N GLU A 366 14.93 4.34 9.54
CA GLU A 366 13.55 4.85 9.54
C GLU A 366 13.36 5.99 8.54
N ARG A 367 12.15 6.04 7.96
CA ARG A 367 11.70 7.11 7.08
C ARG A 367 11.06 8.23 7.91
N THR A 368 9.74 8.30 7.98
CA THR A 368 9.01 9.31 8.73
C THR A 368 9.09 9.08 10.24
N PRO A 369 9.34 10.13 11.05
CA PRO A 369 9.67 11.51 10.66
C PRO A 369 11.17 11.76 10.52
N TRP A 370 12.01 10.76 10.82
CA TRP A 370 13.44 10.95 11.06
C TRP A 370 14.27 11.09 9.80
N LEU A 371 13.91 10.39 8.72
CA LEU A 371 14.71 10.24 7.49
C LEU A 371 16.15 9.78 7.81
N ASN A 372 16.29 8.82 8.72
CA ASN A 372 17.57 8.32 9.15
C ASN A 372 17.74 6.82 8.79
N PRO A 373 18.40 6.50 7.68
CA PRO A 373 18.65 5.11 7.27
C PRO A 373 19.62 4.38 8.19
N MET A 374 20.37 5.14 9.02
CA MET A 374 21.35 4.60 9.95
C MET A 374 20.75 4.31 11.34
N ALA A 375 19.54 4.79 11.63
CA ALA A 375 18.85 4.52 12.89
C ALA A 375 18.78 3.03 13.17
N ARG A 376 18.98 2.65 14.44
CA ARG A 376 18.89 1.27 14.90
C ARG A 376 17.99 1.17 16.12
N GLY A 377 17.44 -0.04 16.33
CA GLY A 377 16.49 -0.33 17.40
C GLY A 377 17.13 -1.06 18.57
N GLY A 378 16.40 -1.07 19.68
CA GLY A 378 16.79 -1.77 20.90
C GLY A 378 15.99 -1.34 22.11
N TRP A 379 16.18 -2.07 23.22
CA TRP A 379 15.63 -1.71 24.52
C TRP A 379 16.64 -0.90 25.32
N LEU A 380 16.17 0.17 25.94
CA LEU A 380 16.91 0.95 26.94
C LEU A 380 16.12 1.02 28.23
N GLY A 381 16.82 0.92 29.39
CA GLY A 381 16.20 0.94 30.71
C GLY A 381 15.80 -0.44 31.23
N LEU A 382 16.45 -1.52 30.75
CA LEU A 382 16.25 -2.88 31.30
C LEU A 382 16.66 -2.93 32.78
N ALA A 383 15.85 -3.58 33.60
CA ALA A 383 16.09 -3.86 35.01
C ALA A 383 15.95 -5.38 35.27
N LEU A 384 16.43 -5.83 36.42
CA LEU A 384 16.49 -7.25 36.77
C LEU A 384 15.11 -7.93 36.90
N ASP A 385 14.08 -7.17 37.19
CA ASP A 385 12.70 -7.62 37.35
C ASP A 385 11.90 -7.64 36.05
N HIS A 386 12.47 -7.12 34.95
CA HIS A 386 11.80 -7.13 33.66
C HIS A 386 11.72 -8.55 33.08
N THR A 387 10.50 -8.92 32.71
CA THR A 387 10.19 -10.20 32.07
C THR A 387 10.19 -10.07 30.54
N ARG A 388 10.16 -11.20 29.84
CA ARG A 388 9.95 -11.17 28.38
C ARG A 388 8.60 -10.55 27.99
N GLY A 389 7.56 -10.66 28.84
CA GLY A 389 6.27 -9.98 28.65
C GLY A 389 6.40 -8.46 28.73
N THR A 390 7.16 -7.94 29.70
CA THR A 390 7.51 -6.52 29.82
C THR A 390 8.27 -6.02 28.59
N MET A 391 9.23 -6.81 28.09
CA MET A 391 9.99 -6.47 26.86
C MET A 391 9.09 -6.46 25.62
N MET A 392 8.18 -7.43 25.48
CA MET A 392 7.22 -7.48 24.38
C MET A 392 6.23 -6.31 24.45
N ARG A 393 5.74 -5.95 25.64
CA ARG A 393 4.90 -4.77 25.84
C ARG A 393 5.61 -3.48 25.43
N ALA A 394 6.85 -3.30 25.83
CA ALA A 394 7.66 -2.16 25.42
C ALA A 394 7.85 -2.10 23.89
N ALA A 395 7.94 -3.26 23.22
CA ALA A 395 8.02 -3.31 21.76
C ALA A 395 6.71 -2.86 21.08
N PHE A 396 5.55 -3.30 21.58
CA PHE A 396 4.27 -2.80 21.10
C PHE A 396 4.14 -1.28 21.31
N GLU A 397 4.51 -0.76 22.48
CA GLU A 397 4.50 0.66 22.75
C GLU A 397 5.46 1.44 21.85
N GLY A 398 6.68 0.95 21.64
CA GLY A 398 7.67 1.59 20.77
C GLY A 398 7.20 1.69 19.32
N VAL A 399 6.55 0.66 18.80
CA VAL A 399 5.94 0.68 17.46
C VAL A 399 4.75 1.65 17.42
N ALA A 400 3.88 1.65 18.42
CA ALA A 400 2.78 2.61 18.51
C ALA A 400 3.29 4.07 18.59
N PHE A 401 4.38 4.31 19.30
CA PHE A 401 5.02 5.62 19.40
C PHE A 401 5.70 6.05 18.09
N SER A 402 6.28 5.13 17.33
CA SER A 402 6.79 5.44 15.99
C SER A 402 5.66 5.87 15.06
N LEU A 403 4.52 5.18 15.08
CA LEU A 403 3.31 5.58 14.35
C LEU A 403 2.78 6.94 14.84
N ARG A 404 2.80 7.19 16.15
CA ARG A 404 2.41 8.50 16.73
C ARG A 404 3.33 9.62 16.25
N ALA A 405 4.64 9.41 16.21
CA ALA A 405 5.59 10.41 15.73
C ALA A 405 5.32 10.76 14.25
N GLY A 406 4.97 9.77 13.42
CA GLY A 406 4.51 9.99 12.05
C GLY A 406 3.21 10.80 11.97
N LEU A 407 2.22 10.50 12.82
CA LEU A 407 0.96 11.25 12.89
C LEU A 407 1.17 12.69 13.39
N ASP A 408 2.06 12.88 14.36
CA ASP A 408 2.37 14.22 14.88
C ASP A 408 3.09 15.08 13.84
N ALA A 409 3.93 14.48 12.99
CA ALA A 409 4.50 15.19 11.83
C ALA A 409 3.40 15.64 10.85
N ILE A 410 2.41 14.80 10.59
CA ILE A 410 1.23 15.16 9.78
C ILE A 410 0.45 16.31 10.43
N ARG A 411 0.17 16.23 11.74
CA ARG A 411 -0.52 17.29 12.49
C ARG A 411 0.25 18.61 12.47
N ALA A 412 1.57 18.55 12.66
CA ALA A 412 2.46 19.71 12.58
C ALA A 412 2.46 20.37 11.19
N SER A 413 2.16 19.62 10.13
CA SER A 413 1.99 20.16 8.77
C SER A 413 0.62 20.81 8.53
N GLY A 414 -0.22 20.96 9.58
CA GLY A 414 -1.50 21.66 9.54
C GLY A 414 -2.73 20.76 9.31
N ALA A 415 -2.60 19.43 9.40
CA ALA A 415 -3.76 18.54 9.31
C ALA A 415 -4.39 18.27 10.68
N THR A 416 -5.71 18.28 10.76
CA THR A 416 -6.46 17.83 11.94
C THR A 416 -6.87 16.37 11.73
N VAL A 417 -6.43 15.47 12.62
CA VAL A 417 -6.77 14.04 12.55
C VAL A 417 -7.27 13.61 13.93
N THR A 418 -8.56 13.31 14.02
CA THR A 418 -9.25 12.85 15.25
C THR A 418 -9.70 11.38 15.14
N ALA A 419 -9.81 10.87 13.92
CA ALA A 419 -10.17 9.48 13.64
C ALA A 419 -9.31 8.93 12.50
N LEU A 420 -9.06 7.63 12.51
CA LEU A 420 -8.37 6.90 11.46
C LEU A 420 -9.18 5.67 11.05
N LYS A 421 -9.41 5.50 9.77
CA LYS A 421 -9.75 4.20 9.22
C LYS A 421 -8.54 3.28 9.40
N LEU A 422 -8.76 2.03 9.76
CA LEU A 422 -7.71 1.06 10.04
C LEU A 422 -7.81 -0.11 9.08
N ALA A 423 -6.77 -0.34 8.31
CA ALA A 423 -6.65 -1.44 7.35
C ALA A 423 -5.34 -2.21 7.56
N GLY A 424 -5.28 -3.40 6.96
CA GLY A 424 -4.10 -4.28 7.01
C GLY A 424 -4.20 -5.36 8.09
N GLY A 425 -3.51 -6.48 7.86
CA GLY A 425 -3.57 -7.68 8.69
C GLY A 425 -2.87 -7.57 10.05
N GLY A 426 -2.10 -6.50 10.30
CA GLY A 426 -1.30 -6.32 11.52
C GLY A 426 -2.07 -5.78 12.73
N SER A 427 -3.38 -5.46 12.60
CA SER A 427 -4.16 -4.80 13.66
C SER A 427 -5.48 -5.51 13.94
N ILE A 428 -5.43 -6.83 14.15
CA ILE A 428 -6.61 -7.65 14.44
C ILE A 428 -6.89 -7.74 15.95
N ASP A 429 -5.86 -7.78 16.79
CA ASP A 429 -5.99 -7.93 18.24
C ASP A 429 -6.62 -6.69 18.89
N ALA A 430 -7.59 -6.89 19.79
CA ALA A 430 -8.34 -5.80 20.42
C ALA A 430 -7.46 -4.94 21.37
N HIS A 431 -6.53 -5.55 22.08
CA HIS A 431 -5.64 -4.83 23.00
C HIS A 431 -4.62 -4.00 22.23
N TRP A 432 -4.13 -4.53 21.10
CA TRP A 432 -3.27 -3.78 20.20
C TRP A 432 -3.99 -2.58 19.58
N ARG A 433 -5.24 -2.77 19.10
CA ARG A 433 -6.08 -1.66 18.62
C ARG A 433 -6.28 -0.60 19.69
N GLN A 434 -6.54 -1.01 20.93
CA GLN A 434 -6.71 -0.07 22.04
C GLN A 434 -5.40 0.70 22.34
N LEU A 435 -4.25 0.02 22.37
CA LEU A 435 -2.96 0.69 22.54
C LEU A 435 -2.69 1.69 21.41
N LEU A 436 -3.00 1.34 20.16
CA LEU A 436 -2.88 2.26 19.03
C LEU A 436 -3.79 3.48 19.21
N ALA A 437 -5.06 3.31 19.60
CA ALA A 437 -5.98 4.42 19.84
C ALA A 437 -5.49 5.35 20.95
N ASP A 438 -4.99 4.79 22.05
CA ASP A 438 -4.45 5.54 23.18
C ASP A 438 -3.16 6.28 22.79
N ALA A 439 -2.22 5.60 22.13
CA ALA A 439 -0.95 6.18 21.73
C ALA A 439 -1.13 7.29 20.67
N LEU A 440 -1.94 7.05 19.64
CA LEU A 440 -2.19 8.02 18.56
C LEU A 440 -3.15 9.15 18.99
N ASN A 441 -3.88 8.95 20.07
CA ASN A 441 -4.94 9.83 20.56
C ASN A 441 -5.98 10.11 19.46
N VAL A 442 -6.56 9.03 18.89
CA VAL A 442 -7.57 9.07 17.83
C VAL A 442 -8.59 7.93 17.99
N GLU A 443 -9.76 8.11 17.41
CA GLU A 443 -10.68 6.97 17.20
C GLU A 443 -10.18 6.08 16.06
N LEU A 444 -10.32 4.76 16.22
CA LEU A 444 -9.99 3.77 15.20
C LEU A 444 -11.26 3.10 14.68
N HIS A 445 -11.41 3.10 13.36
CA HIS A 445 -12.53 2.48 12.65
C HIS A 445 -11.99 1.39 11.72
N ALA A 446 -12.17 0.12 12.06
CA ALA A 446 -11.79 -0.98 11.19
C ALA A 446 -12.62 -0.98 9.92
N VAL A 447 -11.96 -1.09 8.79
CA VAL A 447 -12.59 -1.15 7.46
C VAL A 447 -12.48 -2.57 6.95
N ASP A 448 -13.61 -3.17 6.61
CA ASP A 448 -13.66 -4.51 5.99
C ASP A 448 -13.41 -4.39 4.48
N CYS A 449 -12.15 -4.18 4.13
CA CYS A 449 -11.72 -4.07 2.73
C CYS A 449 -10.29 -4.60 2.56
N PRO A 450 -10.08 -5.93 2.60
CA PRO A 450 -8.75 -6.52 2.49
C PRO A 450 -8.09 -6.30 1.12
N ASN A 451 -8.87 -6.02 0.08
CA ASN A 451 -8.41 -5.78 -1.29
C ASN A 451 -8.68 -4.32 -1.70
N ALA A 452 -8.29 -3.37 -0.86
CA ALA A 452 -8.60 -1.96 -1.06
C ALA A 452 -8.04 -1.40 -2.38
N ALA A 453 -6.81 -1.73 -2.78
CA ALA A 453 -6.20 -1.21 -4.00
C ALA A 453 -6.93 -1.69 -5.28
N PRO A 454 -7.17 -2.99 -5.53
CA PRO A 454 -7.95 -3.40 -6.69
C PRO A 454 -9.42 -2.95 -6.61
N ARG A 455 -10.01 -2.81 -5.42
CA ARG A 455 -11.34 -2.22 -5.26
C ARG A 455 -11.36 -0.74 -5.68
N GLY A 456 -10.39 0.05 -5.24
CA GLY A 456 -10.25 1.45 -5.65
C GLY A 456 -10.03 1.57 -7.17
N ALA A 457 -9.22 0.68 -7.75
CA ALA A 457 -9.06 0.59 -9.20
C ALA A 457 -10.41 0.31 -9.90
N ALA A 458 -11.22 -0.65 -9.42
CA ALA A 458 -12.54 -0.91 -9.99
C ALA A 458 -13.46 0.33 -9.92
N ILE A 459 -13.41 1.09 -8.82
CA ILE A 459 -14.13 2.36 -8.67
C ILE A 459 -13.69 3.36 -9.74
N LEU A 460 -12.38 3.48 -10.02
CA LEU A 460 -11.87 4.31 -11.11
C LEU A 460 -12.41 3.87 -12.47
N GLY A 461 -12.54 2.57 -12.72
CA GLY A 461 -13.19 2.04 -13.91
C GLY A 461 -14.65 2.49 -14.04
N GLY A 462 -15.41 2.40 -12.96
CA GLY A 462 -16.81 2.86 -12.93
C GLY A 462 -16.96 4.36 -13.16
N LEU A 463 -16.05 5.18 -12.60
CA LEU A 463 -15.98 6.61 -12.86
C LEU A 463 -15.64 6.90 -14.32
N ALA A 464 -14.63 6.23 -14.88
CA ALA A 464 -14.21 6.41 -16.28
C ALA A 464 -15.29 6.04 -17.29
N SER A 465 -16.16 5.09 -16.95
CA SER A 465 -17.31 4.70 -17.79
C SER A 465 -18.53 5.61 -17.64
N GLY A 466 -18.50 6.57 -16.70
CA GLY A 466 -19.62 7.46 -16.40
C GLY A 466 -20.74 6.79 -15.58
N HIS A 467 -20.52 5.59 -15.07
CA HIS A 467 -21.49 4.92 -14.19
C HIS A 467 -21.58 5.58 -12.82
N TRP A 468 -20.43 5.90 -12.23
CA TRP A 468 -20.32 6.70 -11.01
C TRP A 468 -19.74 8.07 -11.29
N HIS A 469 -20.00 9.01 -10.39
CA HIS A 469 -19.47 10.36 -10.39
C HIS A 469 -18.76 10.64 -9.05
N ALA A 470 -17.97 11.69 -8.97
CA ALA A 470 -17.26 12.06 -7.74
C ALA A 470 -18.18 12.17 -6.51
N ARG A 471 -19.43 12.66 -6.69
CA ARG A 471 -20.44 12.78 -5.63
C ARG A 471 -20.89 11.43 -5.04
N ASP A 472 -20.69 10.32 -5.77
CA ASP A 472 -21.15 8.99 -5.37
C ASP A 472 -20.11 8.26 -4.51
N LEU A 473 -18.86 8.77 -4.45
CA LEU A 473 -17.73 8.12 -3.78
C LEU A 473 -17.99 7.85 -2.29
N ALA A 474 -18.63 8.77 -1.60
CA ALA A 474 -18.95 8.60 -0.18
C ALA A 474 -19.94 7.43 0.05
N ALA A 475 -20.91 7.25 -0.87
CA ALA A 475 -21.89 6.15 -0.79
C ALA A 475 -21.25 4.79 -1.12
N LEU A 476 -20.16 4.79 -1.91
CA LEU A 476 -19.38 3.59 -2.22
C LEU A 476 -18.41 3.20 -1.09
N ALA A 477 -18.26 3.99 -0.03
CA ALA A 477 -17.34 3.67 1.06
C ALA A 477 -17.70 2.31 1.69
N PRO A 478 -16.71 1.43 1.97
CA PRO A 478 -16.97 0.19 2.68
C PRO A 478 -17.43 0.48 4.11
N GLY A 479 -18.17 -0.44 4.70
CA GLY A 479 -18.57 -0.33 6.10
C GLY A 479 -17.35 -0.15 7.01
N ALA A 480 -17.44 0.78 7.95
CA ALA A 480 -16.42 1.01 8.95
C ALA A 480 -17.02 0.86 10.36
N THR A 481 -16.38 0.07 11.21
CA THR A 481 -16.83 -0.18 12.58
C THR A 481 -15.84 0.43 13.55
N ARG A 482 -16.31 1.26 14.48
CA ARG A 482 -15.47 1.78 15.57
C ARG A 482 -14.98 0.62 16.44
N VAL A 483 -13.66 0.45 16.53
CA VAL A 483 -13.02 -0.68 17.23
C VAL A 483 -12.23 -0.26 18.46
N ALA A 484 -11.82 1.00 18.56
CA ALA A 484 -11.16 1.56 19.73
C ALA A 484 -11.28 3.10 19.74
N GLY A 485 -11.14 3.69 20.92
CA GLY A 485 -11.04 5.14 21.07
C GLY A 485 -10.09 5.47 22.22
N PRO A 486 -9.51 6.69 22.24
CA PRO A 486 -8.53 7.08 23.23
C PRO A 486 -9.15 7.18 24.63
N ARG A 487 -8.45 6.65 25.64
CA ARG A 487 -8.86 6.67 27.05
C ARG A 487 -8.22 7.79 27.88
N GLY A 488 -7.28 8.53 27.28
CA GLY A 488 -6.60 9.62 27.97
C GLY A 488 -5.53 9.14 28.97
N ASP A 489 -4.74 8.12 28.62
CA ASP A 489 -3.68 7.56 29.47
C ASP A 489 -2.49 8.53 29.57
N ALA A 490 -2.44 9.28 30.67
CA ALA A 490 -1.36 10.25 30.94
C ALA A 490 0.01 9.57 31.07
N ALA A 491 0.07 8.37 31.66
CA ALA A 491 1.32 7.62 31.80
C ALA A 491 1.86 7.15 30.43
N LEU A 492 0.97 6.82 29.48
CA LEU A 492 1.38 6.52 28.10
C LEU A 492 1.94 7.76 27.39
N ALA A 493 1.35 8.94 27.64
CA ALA A 493 1.85 10.19 27.09
C ALA A 493 3.26 10.55 27.63
N GLU A 494 3.52 10.30 28.91
CA GLU A 494 4.86 10.47 29.51
C GLU A 494 5.88 9.48 28.89
N ARG A 495 5.48 8.22 28.66
CA ARG A 495 6.33 7.23 27.99
C ARG A 495 6.63 7.62 26.54
N TYR A 496 5.66 8.20 25.84
CA TYR A 496 5.89 8.74 24.50
C TYR A 496 6.90 9.91 24.51
N ALA A 497 6.77 10.84 25.44
CA ALA A 497 7.75 11.93 25.58
C ALA A 497 9.17 11.39 25.84
N ARG A 498 9.30 10.37 26.69
CA ARG A 498 10.57 9.68 26.93
C ARG A 498 11.11 8.98 25.67
N PHE A 499 10.24 8.34 24.88
CA PHE A 499 10.62 7.74 23.61
C PHE A 499 11.22 8.76 22.62
N LEU A 500 10.63 9.96 22.52
CA LEU A 500 11.16 11.03 21.67
C LEU A 500 12.49 11.57 22.21
N ASP A 501 12.61 11.81 23.51
CA ASP A 501 13.86 12.24 24.15
C ASP A 501 14.97 11.21 23.95
N LEU A 502 14.67 9.92 24.12
CA LEU A 502 15.63 8.86 23.88
C LEU A 502 16.15 8.87 22.45
N TYR A 503 15.28 8.95 21.44
CA TYR A 503 15.72 9.01 20.05
C TYR A 503 16.64 10.21 19.80
N GLY A 504 16.26 11.39 20.26
CA GLY A 504 17.09 12.59 20.11
C GLY A 504 18.48 12.49 20.77
N ARG A 505 18.61 11.71 21.86
CA ARG A 505 19.90 11.46 22.51
C ARG A 505 20.78 10.46 21.78
N VAL A 506 20.19 9.46 21.08
CA VAL A 506 20.95 8.39 20.40
C VAL A 506 21.09 8.63 18.89
N GLU A 507 20.40 9.61 18.31
CA GLU A 507 20.46 9.90 16.89
C GLU A 507 21.89 10.09 16.38
N THR A 508 22.68 10.93 17.05
CA THR A 508 24.07 11.22 16.69
C THR A 508 25.00 10.02 16.86
N TRP A 509 24.65 9.07 17.73
CA TRP A 509 25.39 7.83 17.91
C TRP A 509 25.28 6.91 16.67
N PHE A 510 24.11 6.91 16.03
CA PHE A 510 23.91 6.12 14.82
C PHE A 510 24.78 6.64 13.65
N ASP A 511 24.97 7.95 13.53
CA ASP A 511 25.76 8.57 12.47
C ASP A 511 27.26 8.25 12.60
N GLY A 512 27.75 8.03 13.81
CA GLY A 512 29.15 7.72 14.12
C GLY A 512 29.59 6.28 13.87
N THR A 513 28.67 5.34 13.64
CA THR A 513 29.00 3.90 13.57
C THR A 513 29.56 3.44 12.22
N HIS A 514 29.60 4.27 11.19
CA HIS A 514 30.01 3.91 9.83
C HIS A 514 31.28 4.63 9.33
N SER A 515 32.01 5.31 10.22
CA SER A 515 33.31 5.91 9.92
C SER A 515 34.50 4.96 10.15
N ARG A 516 34.29 3.64 10.12
CA ARG A 516 35.37 2.66 10.24
C ARG A 516 35.33 1.64 9.12
#